data_bf0885f3f2d839f7a7a0e3ed12fd96fa
#
_entry.id   bf0885f3f2d839f7a7a0e3ed12fd96fa
#
_cell.length_a   1.000
_cell.length_b   1.000
_cell.length_c   1.000
_cell.angle_alpha   90.00
_cell.angle_beta   90.00
_cell.angle_gamma   90.00
#
_symmetry.space_group_name_H-M   'P 1'
#
loop_
_entity.id
_entity.type
_entity.pdbx_description
1 polymer ?
#
loop_
_entity_poly.entity_id
_entity_poly.type
_entity_poly.pdbx_seq_one_letter_code
_entity_poly.pdbx_strand_id
1 'polypeptide(L)'
;MPRAMPFTAAVLGALASFALASCASEISLASKPEASGSAGITGGVLGGAIGAALDERDRQRAYAAEVQALESGEPGIPVGWRGEGPKRYGTVVPGAPYQARGAKCRDYSHSIYIDGQPQIARGTACRNPDGSWTPVG
;
A
#
# COMPACT_ATOMS: atom_id res chain seq x y z
N MET A 1 48.05 57.69 53.74
CA MET A 1 46.77 57.86 54.42
C MET A 1 45.70 57.89 53.38
N PRO A 2 44.64 57.43 53.71
CA PRO A 2 44.16 56.05 53.80
C PRO A 2 42.92 55.78 52.96
N ARG A 3 42.50 54.69 53.08
CA ARG A 3 41.20 54.08 53.17
C ARG A 3 40.76 53.22 51.98
N ALA A 4 40.93 52.03 52.32
CA ALA A 4 40.23 50.95 51.66
C ALA A 4 38.71 51.06 51.85
N MET A 5 37.97 50.72 50.79
CA MET A 5 36.60 50.40 50.85
C MET A 5 36.37 49.04 50.24
N PRO A 6 35.62 48.21 50.92
CA PRO A 6 35.36 46.87 50.37
C PRO A 6 34.19 46.94 49.39
N PHE A 7 34.42 46.44 48.22
CA PHE A 7 33.32 46.18 47.29
C PHE A 7 32.72 44.82 47.55
N THR A 8 31.55 44.84 48.06
CA THR A 8 30.68 43.66 48.09
C THR A 8 30.21 43.37 46.68
N ALA A 9 30.79 42.41 46.06
CA ALA A 9 30.32 41.86 44.81
C ALA A 9 29.10 41.00 45.06
N ALA A 10 27.95 41.47 44.74
CA ALA A 10 26.75 40.64 44.64
C ALA A 10 26.84 39.82 43.36
N VAL A 11 27.13 38.57 43.52
CA VAL A 11 27.06 37.60 42.42
C VAL A 11 25.60 37.21 42.26
N LEU A 12 24.91 37.85 41.30
CA LEU A 12 23.65 37.33 40.81
C LEU A 12 23.96 36.13 39.90
N GLY A 13 23.66 34.97 40.41
CA GLY A 13 23.68 33.74 39.64
C GLY A 13 22.59 33.77 38.59
N ALA A 14 22.96 33.99 37.37
CA ALA A 14 22.08 33.70 36.23
C ALA A 14 21.99 32.19 36.07
N LEU A 15 20.91 31.63 36.54
CA LEU A 15 20.52 30.27 36.20
C LEU A 15 20.15 30.27 34.72
N ALA A 16 21.11 29.94 33.89
CA ALA A 16 20.85 29.60 32.52
C ALA A 16 20.09 28.29 32.50
N SER A 17 18.80 28.37 32.40
CA SER A 17 17.96 27.23 32.07
C SER A 17 18.30 26.80 30.67
N PHE A 18 19.14 25.79 30.55
CA PHE A 18 19.27 25.07 29.30
C PHE A 18 17.98 24.32 29.08
N ALA A 19 17.11 24.92 28.29
CA ALA A 19 16.04 24.18 27.65
C ALA A 19 16.72 23.20 26.71
N LEU A 20 16.83 21.97 27.13
CA LEU A 20 17.08 20.85 26.25
C LEU A 20 15.88 20.78 25.32
N ALA A 21 16.00 21.43 24.18
CA ALA A 21 15.16 21.13 23.06
C ALA A 21 15.45 19.66 22.69
N SER A 22 14.66 18.78 23.24
CA SER A 22 14.54 17.44 22.75
C SER A 22 14.01 17.59 21.34
N CYS A 23 14.91 17.54 20.39
CA CYS A 23 14.52 17.10 19.03
C CYS A 23 14.03 15.67 19.21
N ALA A 24 12.76 15.54 19.55
CA ALA A 24 12.03 14.36 19.22
C ALA A 24 12.08 14.30 17.71
N SER A 25 13.03 13.55 17.18
CA SER A 25 12.91 13.02 15.84
C SER A 25 11.64 12.20 15.88
N GLU A 26 10.54 12.82 15.55
CA GLU A 26 9.39 12.09 15.10
C GLU A 26 9.87 11.32 13.89
N ILE A 27 10.27 10.08 14.16
CA ILE A 27 10.21 9.07 13.15
C ILE A 27 8.74 9.04 12.80
N SER A 28 8.35 9.83 11.84
CA SER A 28 7.17 9.53 11.07
C SER A 28 7.42 8.13 10.55
N LEU A 29 6.96 7.16 11.30
CA LEU A 29 6.55 5.91 10.72
C LEU A 29 5.62 6.37 9.61
N ALA A 30 6.17 6.37 8.40
CA ALA A 30 5.38 6.53 7.21
C ALA A 30 4.24 5.56 7.40
N SER A 31 3.09 6.09 7.76
CA SER A 31 1.88 5.32 7.83
C SER A 31 1.80 4.68 6.48
N LYS A 32 2.05 3.37 6.44
CA LYS A 32 1.66 2.54 5.33
C LYS A 32 0.31 3.12 4.92
N PRO A 33 0.13 3.58 3.68
CA PRO A 33 -1.16 4.11 3.28
C PRO A 33 -2.16 3.01 3.55
N GLU A 34 -2.88 3.17 4.64
CA GLU A 34 -4.07 2.39 4.87
C GLU A 34 -4.98 2.81 3.76
N ALA A 35 -5.11 1.92 2.80
CA ALA A 35 -6.07 2.06 1.74
C ALA A 35 -7.43 2.16 2.40
N SER A 36 -7.85 3.40 2.60
CA SER A 36 -9.15 3.71 3.15
C SER A 36 -10.22 3.11 2.28
N GLY A 37 -10.83 2.07 2.80
CA GLY A 37 -11.99 1.40 2.41
C GLY A 37 -12.82 1.97 1.27
N SER A 38 -12.64 1.45 0.15
CA SER A 38 -13.75 1.00 -0.64
C SER A 38 -13.64 -0.51 -0.68
N ALA A 39 -14.75 -1.21 -0.51
CA ALA A 39 -14.84 -2.66 -0.44
C ALA A 39 -14.47 -3.29 -1.79
N GLY A 40 -13.28 -3.05 -2.18
CA GLY A 40 -12.61 -3.63 -3.27
C GLY A 40 -11.35 -4.28 -2.74
N ILE A 41 -10.73 -5.18 -3.43
CA ILE A 41 -9.41 -5.69 -3.11
C ILE A 41 -8.45 -4.52 -3.10
N THR A 42 -8.41 -3.80 -2.00
CA THR A 42 -7.45 -2.75 -1.76
C THR A 42 -6.16 -3.44 -1.39
N GLY A 43 -5.19 -3.31 -2.23
CA GLY A 43 -3.95 -4.04 -2.11
C GLY A 43 -3.79 -5.06 -3.24
N GLY A 44 -2.96 -6.05 -3.04
CA GLY A 44 -2.63 -7.01 -4.07
C GLY A 44 -1.93 -6.35 -5.26
N VAL A 45 -2.09 -6.97 -6.40
CA VAL A 45 -1.43 -6.54 -7.64
C VAL A 45 -1.84 -5.13 -8.06
N LEU A 46 -3.13 -4.81 -7.97
CA LEU A 46 -3.64 -3.49 -8.39
C LEU A 46 -3.40 -2.38 -7.36
N GLY A 47 -3.08 -2.71 -6.14
CA GLY A 47 -2.63 -1.74 -5.13
C GLY A 47 -1.19 -1.29 -5.29
N GLY A 48 -0.41 -1.98 -6.11
CA GLY A 48 0.99 -1.67 -6.39
C GLY A 48 1.19 -0.75 -7.59
N ALA A 49 2.43 -0.69 -8.05
CA ALA A 49 2.85 0.18 -9.17
C ALA A 49 2.07 -0.09 -10.47
N ILE A 50 1.73 -1.35 -10.73
CA ILE A 50 0.98 -1.72 -11.93
C ILE A 50 -0.42 -1.12 -11.94
N GLY A 51 -1.10 -1.05 -10.79
CA GLY A 51 -2.42 -0.45 -10.69
C GLY A 51 -2.38 1.08 -10.70
N ALA A 52 -1.27 1.68 -10.26
CA ALA A 52 -1.10 3.13 -10.25
C ALA A 52 -1.08 3.75 -11.66
N ALA A 53 -0.75 2.97 -12.67
CA ALA A 53 -0.76 3.40 -14.07
C ALA A 53 -2.16 3.42 -14.69
N LEU A 54 -3.17 2.89 -14.01
CA LEU A 54 -4.57 2.84 -14.46
C LEU A 54 -5.36 4.02 -13.87
N ASP A 55 -6.28 4.56 -14.67
CA ASP A 55 -7.31 5.43 -14.13
C ASP A 55 -8.33 4.64 -13.29
N GLU A 56 -9.21 5.35 -12.59
CA GLU A 56 -10.15 4.71 -11.67
C GLU A 56 -11.10 3.72 -12.35
N ARG A 57 -11.60 4.05 -13.54
CA ARG A 57 -12.52 3.17 -14.27
C ARG A 57 -11.83 1.91 -14.78
N ASP A 58 -10.63 2.07 -15.31
CA ASP A 58 -9.85 0.94 -15.79
C ASP A 58 -9.41 0.05 -14.64
N ARG A 59 -9.08 0.65 -13.49
CA ARG A 59 -8.80 -0.08 -12.26
C ARG A 59 -9.99 -0.90 -11.79
N GLN A 60 -11.19 -0.36 -11.84
CA GLN A 60 -12.40 -1.10 -11.49
C GLN A 60 -12.66 -2.30 -12.43
N ARG A 61 -12.41 -2.13 -13.73
CA ARG A 61 -12.52 -3.23 -14.70
C ARG A 61 -11.46 -4.30 -14.48
N ALA A 62 -10.24 -3.89 -14.27
CA ALA A 62 -9.14 -4.79 -13.96
C ALA A 62 -9.42 -5.58 -12.67
N TYR A 63 -9.98 -4.90 -11.68
CA TYR A 63 -10.39 -5.48 -10.43
C TYR A 63 -11.52 -6.51 -10.58
N ALA A 64 -12.55 -6.18 -11.35
CA ALA A 64 -13.63 -7.12 -11.64
C ALA A 64 -13.12 -8.40 -12.32
N ALA A 65 -12.12 -8.27 -13.18
CA ALA A 65 -11.46 -9.42 -13.79
C ALA A 65 -10.68 -10.26 -12.79
N GLU A 66 -10.01 -9.65 -11.81
CA GLU A 66 -9.35 -10.38 -10.72
C GLU A 66 -10.37 -11.17 -9.90
N VAL A 67 -11.45 -10.55 -9.49
CA VAL A 67 -12.52 -11.24 -8.72
C VAL A 67 -13.12 -12.40 -9.54
N GLN A 68 -13.40 -12.18 -10.81
CA GLN A 68 -13.92 -13.24 -11.69
C GLN A 68 -12.93 -14.40 -11.82
N ALA A 69 -11.66 -14.10 -12.01
CA ALA A 69 -10.62 -15.12 -12.12
C ALA A 69 -10.48 -15.93 -10.83
N LEU A 70 -10.48 -15.24 -9.69
CA LEU A 70 -10.34 -15.87 -8.37
C LEU A 70 -11.57 -16.70 -8.00
N GLU A 71 -12.78 -16.18 -8.27
CA GLU A 71 -14.02 -16.85 -7.86
C GLU A 71 -14.35 -18.05 -8.74
N SER A 72 -14.30 -17.90 -10.05
CA SER A 72 -14.78 -18.89 -11.01
C SER A 72 -13.84 -19.21 -12.17
N GLY A 73 -12.68 -18.57 -12.24
CA GLY A 73 -11.73 -18.83 -13.32
C GLY A 73 -11.14 -20.24 -13.27
N GLU A 74 -10.99 -20.85 -14.42
CA GLU A 74 -10.27 -22.13 -14.52
C GLU A 74 -8.77 -21.89 -14.36
N PRO A 75 -8.04 -22.78 -13.64
CA PRO A 75 -6.60 -22.65 -13.48
C PRO A 75 -5.87 -22.56 -14.84
N GLY A 76 -5.07 -21.51 -14.98
CA GLY A 76 -4.29 -21.28 -16.20
C GLY A 76 -5.05 -20.63 -17.35
N ILE A 77 -6.36 -20.43 -17.24
CA ILE A 77 -7.16 -19.79 -18.29
C ILE A 77 -7.26 -18.27 -18.03
N PRO A 78 -6.84 -17.42 -18.99
CA PRO A 78 -6.90 -15.98 -18.83
C PRO A 78 -8.33 -15.43 -18.77
N VAL A 79 -8.59 -14.54 -17.81
CA VAL A 79 -9.78 -13.69 -17.77
C VAL A 79 -9.37 -12.30 -18.24
N GLY A 80 -9.89 -11.86 -19.36
CA GLY A 80 -9.54 -10.58 -19.97
C GLY A 80 -10.41 -9.43 -19.53
N TRP A 81 -9.86 -8.23 -19.57
CA TRP A 81 -10.59 -6.97 -19.42
C TRP A 81 -10.08 -5.93 -20.41
N ARG A 82 -10.90 -4.93 -20.71
CA ARG A 82 -10.55 -3.81 -21.57
C ARG A 82 -10.85 -2.49 -20.89
N GLY A 83 -9.90 -1.56 -21.03
CA GLY A 83 -10.05 -0.19 -20.59
C GLY A 83 -10.89 0.65 -21.56
N GLU A 84 -10.98 1.94 -21.27
CA GLU A 84 -11.73 2.88 -22.11
C GLU A 84 -11.04 3.18 -23.44
N GLY A 85 -9.73 2.99 -23.51
CA GLY A 85 -8.98 3.18 -24.74
C GLY A 85 -8.60 1.86 -25.41
N PRO A 86 -8.34 1.85 -26.74
CA PRO A 86 -7.97 0.63 -27.45
C PRO A 86 -6.63 0.05 -27.04
N LYS A 87 -5.80 0.83 -26.38
CA LYS A 87 -4.45 0.47 -25.96
C LYS A 87 -4.33 0.13 -24.46
N ARG A 88 -5.45 -0.01 -23.76
CA ARG A 88 -5.50 -0.38 -22.35
C ARG A 88 -6.34 -1.64 -22.19
N TYR A 89 -5.71 -2.69 -21.80
CA TYR A 89 -6.34 -3.98 -21.56
C TYR A 89 -5.44 -4.84 -20.67
N GLY A 90 -5.98 -5.93 -20.19
CA GLY A 90 -5.19 -6.86 -19.41
C GLY A 90 -5.83 -8.24 -19.32
N THR A 91 -5.10 -9.13 -18.68
CA THR A 91 -5.54 -10.50 -18.40
C THR A 91 -5.12 -10.92 -17.02
N VAL A 92 -6.00 -11.63 -16.35
CA VAL A 92 -5.74 -12.27 -15.07
C VAL A 92 -5.72 -13.78 -15.28
N VAL A 93 -4.66 -14.43 -14.87
CA VAL A 93 -4.53 -15.89 -14.94
C VAL A 93 -4.52 -16.43 -13.51
N PRO A 94 -5.58 -17.13 -13.08
CA PRO A 94 -5.61 -17.75 -11.77
C PRO A 94 -4.85 -19.07 -11.74
N GLY A 95 -4.22 -19.37 -10.62
CA GLY A 95 -3.71 -20.70 -10.32
C GLY A 95 -4.80 -21.63 -9.79
N ALA A 96 -4.42 -22.87 -9.49
CA ALA A 96 -5.32 -23.81 -8.83
C ALA A 96 -5.66 -23.33 -7.41
N PRO A 97 -6.91 -23.49 -6.96
CA PRO A 97 -7.28 -23.17 -5.58
C PRO A 97 -6.63 -24.15 -4.59
N TYR A 98 -6.25 -23.64 -3.44
CA TYR A 98 -5.74 -24.43 -2.33
C TYR A 98 -6.26 -23.91 -0.99
N GLN A 99 -6.18 -24.72 0.05
CA GLN A 99 -6.57 -24.34 1.39
C GLN A 99 -5.37 -23.82 2.17
N ALA A 100 -5.51 -22.65 2.75
CA ALA A 100 -4.53 -22.09 3.66
C ALA A 100 -5.23 -21.27 4.75
N ARG A 101 -4.79 -21.41 5.98
CA ARG A 101 -5.34 -20.68 7.13
C ARG A 101 -6.88 -20.79 7.26
N GLY A 102 -7.44 -21.94 6.89
CA GLY A 102 -8.87 -22.16 6.92
C GLY A 102 -9.67 -21.48 5.80
N ALA A 103 -9.03 -20.95 4.80
CA ALA A 103 -9.66 -20.29 3.67
C ALA A 103 -9.21 -20.86 2.33
N LYS A 104 -10.06 -20.73 1.33
CA LYS A 104 -9.70 -21.00 -0.07
C LYS A 104 -8.81 -19.87 -0.58
N CYS A 105 -7.60 -20.19 -1.00
CA CYS A 105 -6.64 -19.23 -1.55
C CYS A 105 -6.28 -19.59 -2.99
N ARG A 106 -5.86 -18.61 -3.75
CA ARG A 106 -5.36 -18.79 -5.12
C ARG A 106 -4.22 -17.82 -5.37
N ASP A 107 -3.20 -18.31 -6.04
CA ASP A 107 -2.19 -17.48 -6.67
C ASP A 107 -2.74 -17.00 -8.02
N TYR A 108 -2.31 -15.83 -8.46
CA TYR A 108 -2.70 -15.31 -9.77
C TYR A 108 -1.61 -14.40 -10.34
N SER A 109 -1.61 -14.24 -11.64
CA SER A 109 -0.83 -13.22 -12.32
C SER A 109 -1.76 -12.27 -13.06
N HIS A 110 -1.42 -10.99 -13.04
CA HIS A 110 -2.13 -9.96 -13.79
C HIS A 110 -1.17 -9.29 -14.77
N SER A 111 -1.48 -9.35 -16.03
CA SER A 111 -0.77 -8.64 -17.09
C SER A 111 -1.60 -7.45 -17.53
N ILE A 112 -1.03 -6.26 -17.52
CA ILE A 112 -1.65 -5.02 -17.96
C ILE A 112 -0.84 -4.46 -19.10
N TYR A 113 -1.52 -4.08 -20.18
CA TYR A 113 -0.95 -3.45 -21.34
C TYR A 113 -1.42 -2.00 -21.42
N ILE A 114 -0.46 -1.09 -21.44
CA ILE A 114 -0.67 0.34 -21.61
C ILE A 114 0.18 0.80 -22.78
N ASP A 115 -0.45 1.28 -23.83
CA ASP A 115 0.23 1.71 -25.07
C ASP A 115 1.19 0.65 -25.64
N GLY A 116 0.80 -0.62 -25.53
CA GLY A 116 1.58 -1.76 -26.01
C GLY A 116 2.72 -2.21 -25.08
N GLN A 117 2.89 -1.57 -23.94
CA GLN A 117 3.89 -1.95 -22.94
C GLN A 117 3.26 -2.86 -21.88
N PRO A 118 3.71 -4.12 -21.79
CA PRO A 118 3.22 -5.03 -20.77
C PRO A 118 3.84 -4.76 -19.41
N GLN A 119 3.01 -4.84 -18.38
CA GLN A 119 3.44 -4.90 -17.00
C GLN A 119 2.79 -6.15 -16.39
N ILE A 120 3.57 -6.95 -15.70
CA ILE A 120 3.12 -8.20 -15.11
C ILE A 120 3.43 -8.18 -13.63
N ALA A 121 2.43 -8.48 -12.82
CA ALA A 121 2.59 -8.68 -11.41
C ALA A 121 1.92 -10.00 -10.97
N ARG A 122 2.36 -10.53 -9.84
CA ARG A 122 1.83 -11.76 -9.25
C ARG A 122 1.37 -11.49 -7.84
N GLY A 123 0.32 -12.15 -7.46
CA GLY A 123 -0.24 -12.03 -6.12
C GLY A 123 -0.87 -13.33 -5.67
N THR A 124 -1.27 -13.33 -4.42
CA THR A 124 -2.06 -14.37 -3.78
C THR A 124 -3.23 -13.71 -3.11
N ALA A 125 -4.40 -14.31 -3.16
CA ALA A 125 -5.58 -13.86 -2.44
C ALA A 125 -6.31 -15.03 -1.80
N CYS A 126 -6.95 -14.77 -0.68
CA CYS A 126 -7.76 -15.74 0.04
C CYS A 126 -9.21 -15.24 0.17
N ARG A 127 -10.15 -16.16 0.05
CA ARG A 127 -11.58 -15.88 0.09
C ARG A 127 -12.07 -15.73 1.52
N ASN A 128 -12.77 -14.66 1.79
CA ASN A 128 -13.43 -14.42 3.07
C ASN A 128 -14.79 -15.11 3.17
N PRO A 129 -15.34 -15.29 4.39
CA PRO A 129 -16.66 -15.89 4.56
C PRO A 129 -17.79 -15.16 3.85
N ASP A 130 -17.68 -13.85 3.65
CA ASP A 130 -18.65 -13.01 2.94
C ASP A 130 -18.54 -13.11 1.40
N GLY A 131 -17.59 -13.88 0.89
CA GLY A 131 -17.35 -14.06 -0.52
C GLY A 131 -16.37 -13.08 -1.16
N SER A 132 -15.90 -12.09 -0.41
CA SER A 132 -14.84 -11.19 -0.87
C SER A 132 -13.47 -11.89 -0.84
N TRP A 133 -12.51 -11.31 -1.54
CA TRP A 133 -11.14 -11.81 -1.58
C TRP A 133 -10.20 -10.80 -0.94
N THR A 134 -9.31 -11.26 -0.11
CA THR A 134 -8.27 -10.43 0.52
C THR A 134 -6.91 -10.83 -0.01
N PRO A 135 -6.13 -9.90 -0.58
CA PRO A 135 -4.75 -10.14 -0.94
C PRO A 135 -3.92 -10.50 0.28
N VAL A 136 -3.00 -11.45 0.14
CA VAL A 136 -2.05 -11.90 1.15
C VAL A 136 -0.64 -11.83 0.58
N GLY A 137 0.29 -11.39 1.39
CA GLY A 137 1.67 -11.35 0.93
C GLY A 137 2.48 -10.29 1.61
#